data_92362d5cc7fb22336ee3abcbe32bbca3
#
_entry.id   92362d5cc7fb22336ee3abcbe32bbca3
#
_cell.length_a   1.000
_cell.length_b   1.000
_cell.length_c   1.000
_cell.angle_alpha   90.00
_cell.angle_beta   90.00
_cell.angle_gamma   90.00
#
_symmetry.space_group_name_H-M   'P 1'
#
loop_
_entity.id
_entity.type
_entity.pdbx_description
1 polymer ?
#
loop_
_entity_poly.entity_id
_entity_poly.type
_entity_poly.pdbx_seq_one_letter_code
_entity_poly.pdbx_strand_id
1 'polypeptide(L)'
;MSNQQKVAIVTGASQGIGAGIVQGYREAGYVVVANSRSIKQGSDDGVIAVAGSAGDRAVAKKVVDTAISRFGRIDTLVNNAGIFIGKPFTEYTVEDFKNVIDVNLAGFFHITQLALEHMLKQNHGHIVQITTALVEQPIAGAPSGLAGLTKGGLDAVTRSLATEYARRGIRVNAVAPGIIKTPMHAAPTHEFLSGLHPLGRMGEVGEIVDAVLYLERAGFVTGETLHVDGGQHAGR
;
A
#
# COMPACT_ATOMS: atom_id res chain seq x y z
N MET A 1 -27.46 7.16 16.39
CA MET A 1 -26.59 6.67 15.29
C MET A 1 -25.73 5.58 15.89
N SER A 2 -25.86 4.34 15.46
CA SER A 2 -25.00 3.25 15.92
C SER A 2 -23.56 3.60 15.51
N ASN A 3 -22.67 3.68 16.47
CA ASN A 3 -21.25 3.94 16.27
C ASN A 3 -20.61 2.65 15.68
N GLN A 4 -20.96 2.35 14.42
CA GLN A 4 -20.47 1.15 13.74
C GLN A 4 -18.99 1.34 13.48
N GLN A 5 -18.16 0.46 14.02
CA GLN A 5 -16.71 0.52 13.94
C GLN A 5 -16.25 0.53 12.47
N LYS A 6 -15.34 1.44 12.13
CA LYS A 6 -14.78 1.55 10.76
C LYS A 6 -13.92 0.35 10.43
N VAL A 7 -13.86 0.01 9.14
CA VAL A 7 -13.16 -1.17 8.62
C VAL A 7 -12.10 -0.76 7.61
N ALA A 8 -10.85 -1.16 7.86
CA ALA A 8 -9.75 -1.05 6.91
C ALA A 8 -9.35 -2.42 6.37
N ILE A 9 -9.04 -2.50 5.08
CA ILE A 9 -8.37 -3.64 4.47
C ILE A 9 -6.92 -3.25 4.21
N VAL A 10 -5.96 -4.09 4.63
CA VAL A 10 -4.53 -3.86 4.39
C VAL A 10 -3.92 -5.09 3.73
N THR A 11 -3.34 -4.93 2.54
CA THR A 11 -2.61 -5.98 1.84
C THR A 11 -1.11 -5.95 2.18
N GLY A 12 -0.41 -7.09 2.11
CA GLY A 12 1.01 -7.16 2.49
C GLY A 12 1.25 -6.94 4.00
N ALA A 13 0.30 -7.35 4.83
CA ALA A 13 0.15 -6.95 6.23
C ALA A 13 1.00 -7.72 7.25
N SER A 14 1.82 -8.71 6.84
CA SER A 14 2.51 -9.58 7.81
C SER A 14 3.80 -9.03 8.39
N GLN A 15 4.37 -7.99 7.80
CA GLN A 15 5.64 -7.41 8.23
C GLN A 15 5.84 -5.98 7.69
N GLY A 16 6.88 -5.29 8.15
CA GLY A 16 7.31 -4.00 7.65
C GLY A 16 6.21 -2.94 7.64
N ILE A 17 6.10 -2.18 6.56
CA ILE A 17 5.12 -1.09 6.41
C ILE A 17 3.69 -1.58 6.63
N GLY A 18 3.32 -2.71 6.02
CA GLY A 18 1.95 -3.23 6.13
C GLY A 18 1.56 -3.60 7.56
N ALA A 19 2.45 -4.22 8.34
CA ALA A 19 2.19 -4.53 9.74
C ALA A 19 2.06 -3.26 10.59
N GLY A 20 2.91 -2.25 10.34
CA GLY A 20 2.79 -0.95 10.99
C GLY A 20 1.46 -0.25 10.67
N ILE A 21 1.02 -0.29 9.42
CA ILE A 21 -0.28 0.28 9.00
C ILE A 21 -1.44 -0.44 9.70
N VAL A 22 -1.40 -1.78 9.84
CA VAL A 22 -2.40 -2.53 10.60
C VAL A 22 -2.48 -2.00 12.03
N GLN A 23 -1.34 -1.87 12.70
CA GLN A 23 -1.29 -1.35 14.06
C GLN A 23 -1.84 0.08 14.14
N GLY A 24 -1.42 0.98 13.25
CA GLY A 24 -1.90 2.36 13.21
C GLY A 24 -3.41 2.48 13.04
N TYR A 25 -4.02 1.67 12.17
CA TYR A 25 -5.49 1.64 12.04
C TYR A 25 -6.16 1.04 13.28
N ARG A 26 -5.56 0.03 13.93
CA ARG A 26 -6.07 -0.50 15.20
C ARG A 26 -6.07 0.56 16.31
N GLU A 27 -4.98 1.31 16.45
CA GLU A 27 -4.86 2.43 17.40
C GLU A 27 -5.85 3.56 17.08
N ALA A 28 -6.16 3.77 15.80
CA ALA A 28 -7.20 4.70 15.36
C ALA A 28 -8.63 4.15 15.53
N GLY A 29 -8.81 2.97 16.13
CA GLY A 29 -10.11 2.38 16.44
C GLY A 29 -10.80 1.61 15.32
N TYR A 30 -10.09 1.30 14.23
CA TYR A 30 -10.64 0.47 13.14
C TYR A 30 -10.56 -1.02 13.46
N VAL A 31 -11.45 -1.81 12.88
CA VAL A 31 -11.19 -3.23 12.62
C VAL A 31 -10.37 -3.33 11.33
N VAL A 32 -9.44 -4.27 11.28
CA VAL A 32 -8.58 -4.46 10.12
C VAL A 32 -8.70 -5.87 9.55
N VAL A 33 -9.05 -6.00 8.28
CA VAL A 33 -8.90 -7.24 7.52
C VAL A 33 -7.52 -7.21 6.86
N ALA A 34 -6.62 -8.03 7.39
CA ALA A 34 -5.21 -8.05 7.04
C ALA A 34 -4.90 -9.23 6.11
N ASN A 35 -4.33 -8.96 4.94
CA ASN A 35 -3.96 -10.00 3.98
C ASN A 35 -2.44 -10.08 3.77
N SER A 36 -1.90 -11.26 3.76
CA SER A 36 -0.60 -11.60 3.15
C SER A 36 -0.47 -13.11 2.97
N ARG A 37 0.55 -13.57 2.22
CA ARG A 37 0.79 -15.00 1.97
C ARG A 37 1.00 -15.80 3.25
N SER A 38 1.68 -15.24 4.23
CA SER A 38 2.13 -15.92 5.46
C SER A 38 1.46 -15.40 6.74
N ILE A 39 0.45 -14.55 6.64
CA ILE A 39 -0.20 -13.99 7.82
C ILE A 39 -0.92 -15.10 8.61
N LYS A 40 -0.81 -15.03 9.93
CA LYS A 40 -1.53 -15.90 10.86
C LYS A 40 -2.44 -15.05 11.74
N GLN A 41 -3.55 -15.63 12.17
CA GLN A 41 -4.41 -14.97 13.15
C GLN A 41 -3.63 -14.77 14.45
N GLY A 42 -3.58 -13.53 14.91
CA GLY A 42 -3.00 -13.14 16.19
C GLY A 42 -4.04 -13.10 17.32
N SER A 43 -3.65 -12.54 18.45
CA SER A 43 -4.49 -12.40 19.65
C SER A 43 -5.38 -11.15 19.64
N ASP A 44 -5.18 -10.20 18.71
CA ASP A 44 -6.04 -9.03 18.58
C ASP A 44 -7.30 -9.40 17.76
N ASP A 45 -8.44 -9.48 18.42
CA ASP A 45 -9.74 -9.79 17.82
C ASP A 45 -10.21 -8.72 16.80
N GLY A 46 -9.62 -7.53 16.83
CA GLY A 46 -9.88 -6.47 15.86
C GLY A 46 -9.04 -6.61 14.58
N VAL A 47 -8.18 -7.64 14.46
CA VAL A 47 -7.45 -7.97 13.25
C VAL A 47 -7.88 -9.33 12.74
N ILE A 48 -8.44 -9.37 11.53
CA ILE A 48 -8.87 -10.60 10.88
C ILE A 48 -7.86 -10.97 9.81
N ALA A 49 -7.13 -12.05 10.01
CA ALA A 49 -6.10 -12.51 9.08
C ALA A 49 -6.70 -13.33 7.93
N VAL A 50 -6.38 -12.97 6.70
CA VAL A 50 -6.74 -13.73 5.48
C VAL A 50 -5.47 -14.07 4.71
N ALA A 51 -5.03 -15.31 4.82
CA ALA A 51 -3.84 -15.78 4.11
C ALA A 51 -4.10 -16.02 2.62
N GLY A 52 -3.11 -15.68 1.80
CA GLY A 52 -3.09 -15.92 0.36
C GLY A 52 -2.37 -14.83 -0.42
N SER A 53 -2.05 -15.11 -1.70
CA SER A 53 -1.38 -14.15 -2.58
C SER A 53 -2.32 -13.00 -2.94
N ALA A 54 -1.79 -11.76 -2.88
CA ALA A 54 -2.55 -10.59 -3.32
C ALA A 54 -2.92 -10.66 -4.82
N GLY A 55 -2.06 -11.30 -5.66
CA GLY A 55 -2.32 -11.47 -7.09
C GLY A 55 -3.45 -12.45 -7.41
N ASP A 56 -3.88 -13.27 -6.46
CA ASP A 56 -4.98 -14.22 -6.65
C ASP A 56 -6.34 -13.54 -6.44
N ARG A 57 -7.15 -13.49 -7.51
CA ARG A 57 -8.50 -12.91 -7.47
C ARG A 57 -9.41 -13.60 -6.46
N ALA A 58 -9.26 -14.91 -6.26
CA ALA A 58 -10.06 -15.65 -5.28
C ALA A 58 -9.71 -15.22 -3.84
N VAL A 59 -8.43 -14.95 -3.58
CA VAL A 59 -7.96 -14.39 -2.30
C VAL A 59 -8.47 -12.96 -2.11
N ALA A 60 -8.38 -12.12 -3.13
CA ALA A 60 -8.92 -10.75 -3.09
C ALA A 60 -10.42 -10.76 -2.76
N LYS A 61 -11.19 -11.67 -3.41
CA LYS A 61 -12.61 -11.85 -3.11
C LYS A 61 -12.83 -12.29 -1.66
N LYS A 62 -12.06 -13.26 -1.16
CA LYS A 62 -12.16 -13.72 0.23
C LYS A 62 -11.90 -12.59 1.23
N VAL A 63 -10.93 -11.72 0.97
CA VAL A 63 -10.62 -10.57 1.81
C VAL A 63 -11.81 -9.61 1.88
N VAL A 64 -12.36 -9.22 0.72
CA VAL A 64 -13.50 -8.31 0.63
C VAL A 64 -14.75 -8.94 1.24
N ASP A 65 -15.06 -10.20 0.91
CA ASP A 65 -16.19 -10.93 1.50
C ASP A 65 -16.08 -11.02 3.02
N THR A 66 -14.87 -11.19 3.56
CA THR A 66 -14.64 -11.21 5.02
C THR A 66 -15.00 -9.87 5.65
N ALA A 67 -14.59 -8.74 5.05
CA ALA A 67 -14.93 -7.41 5.54
C ALA A 67 -16.46 -7.19 5.52
N ILE A 68 -17.10 -7.53 4.41
CA ILE A 68 -18.54 -7.31 4.22
C ILE A 68 -19.39 -8.25 5.07
N SER A 69 -19.07 -9.55 5.11
CA SER A 69 -19.88 -10.52 5.87
C SER A 69 -19.80 -10.30 7.38
N ARG A 70 -18.65 -9.83 7.89
CA ARG A 70 -18.46 -9.60 9.33
C ARG A 70 -18.91 -8.21 9.79
N PHE A 71 -18.70 -7.19 8.96
CA PHE A 71 -18.82 -5.79 9.40
C PHE A 71 -19.75 -4.95 8.52
N GLY A 72 -20.16 -5.45 7.35
CA GLY A 72 -21.11 -4.79 6.46
C GLY A 72 -20.55 -3.58 5.70
N ARG A 73 -19.26 -3.26 5.83
CA ARG A 73 -18.66 -2.04 5.27
C ARG A 73 -17.17 -2.18 4.98
N ILE A 74 -16.68 -1.29 4.12
CA ILE A 74 -15.26 -1.05 3.88
C ILE A 74 -15.06 0.47 3.85
N ASP A 75 -14.34 1.03 4.82
CA ASP A 75 -14.05 2.46 4.86
C ASP A 75 -12.75 2.78 4.15
N THR A 76 -11.75 1.92 4.30
CA THR A 76 -10.43 2.13 3.70
C THR A 76 -9.85 0.85 3.13
N LEU A 77 -9.20 0.97 1.96
CA LEU A 77 -8.35 -0.05 1.36
C LEU A 77 -6.93 0.49 1.26
N VAL A 78 -5.96 -0.19 1.88
CA VAL A 78 -4.53 0.10 1.71
C VAL A 78 -3.88 -0.97 0.83
N ASN A 79 -3.55 -0.61 -0.40
CA ASN A 79 -2.78 -1.42 -1.33
C ASN A 79 -1.29 -1.28 -1.02
N ASN A 80 -0.81 -2.09 -0.08
CA ASN A 80 0.59 -2.11 0.33
C ASN A 80 1.35 -3.34 -0.20
N ALA A 81 0.67 -4.45 -0.50
CA ALA A 81 1.33 -5.62 -1.07
C ALA A 81 2.17 -5.26 -2.29
N GLY A 82 3.43 -5.65 -2.28
CA GLY A 82 4.35 -5.38 -3.37
C GLY A 82 5.67 -6.12 -3.17
N ILE A 83 6.35 -6.37 -4.27
CA ILE A 83 7.71 -6.89 -4.30
C ILE A 83 8.59 -5.96 -5.11
N PHE A 84 9.86 -5.92 -4.74
CA PHE A 84 10.92 -5.19 -5.43
C PHE A 84 12.02 -6.16 -5.85
N ILE A 85 12.43 -6.07 -7.10
CA ILE A 85 13.57 -6.82 -7.65
C ILE A 85 14.47 -5.79 -8.32
N GLY A 86 15.66 -5.55 -7.74
CA GLY A 86 16.67 -4.63 -8.28
C GLY A 86 17.67 -5.36 -9.18
N LYS A 87 17.57 -5.18 -10.50
CA LYS A 87 18.49 -5.73 -11.51
C LYS A 87 18.62 -4.78 -12.68
N PRO A 88 19.74 -4.80 -13.44
CA PRO A 88 19.79 -4.22 -14.76
C PRO A 88 18.63 -4.73 -15.63
N PHE A 89 18.05 -3.85 -16.45
CA PHE A 89 16.83 -4.19 -17.19
C PHE A 89 16.99 -5.42 -18.10
N THR A 90 18.17 -5.62 -18.65
CA THR A 90 18.51 -6.76 -19.50
C THR A 90 18.64 -8.09 -18.76
N GLU A 91 18.71 -8.08 -17.43
CA GLU A 91 18.86 -9.26 -16.59
C GLU A 91 17.53 -9.75 -15.95
N TYR A 92 16.44 -9.01 -16.14
CA TYR A 92 15.14 -9.50 -15.70
C TYR A 92 14.71 -10.72 -16.48
N THR A 93 14.33 -11.75 -15.76
CA THR A 93 13.74 -12.94 -16.36
C THR A 93 12.26 -12.75 -16.63
N VAL A 94 11.67 -13.60 -17.47
CA VAL A 94 10.21 -13.65 -17.68
C VAL A 94 9.48 -13.95 -16.36
N GLU A 95 10.10 -14.73 -15.48
CA GLU A 95 9.55 -15.06 -14.16
C GLU A 95 9.57 -13.84 -13.22
N ASP A 96 10.67 -13.07 -13.18
CA ASP A 96 10.71 -11.81 -12.43
C ASP A 96 9.58 -10.87 -12.87
N PHE A 97 9.41 -10.71 -14.18
CA PHE A 97 8.35 -9.88 -14.75
C PHE A 97 6.96 -10.36 -14.31
N LYS A 98 6.66 -11.65 -14.51
CA LYS A 98 5.37 -12.23 -14.12
C LYS A 98 5.09 -12.04 -12.64
N ASN A 99 6.07 -12.33 -11.77
CA ASN A 99 5.91 -12.20 -10.33
C ASN A 99 5.64 -10.76 -9.90
N VAL A 100 6.36 -9.78 -10.47
CA VAL A 100 6.16 -8.37 -10.14
C VAL A 100 4.81 -7.86 -10.65
N ILE A 101 4.41 -8.22 -11.88
CA ILE A 101 3.09 -7.88 -12.42
C ILE A 101 1.96 -8.49 -11.57
N ASP A 102 2.08 -9.77 -11.23
CA ASP A 102 1.06 -10.48 -10.45
C ASP A 102 0.82 -9.82 -9.08
N VAL A 103 1.90 -9.59 -8.33
CA VAL A 103 1.76 -9.01 -6.98
C VAL A 103 1.42 -7.52 -7.02
N ASN A 104 2.17 -6.72 -7.81
CA ASN A 104 2.06 -5.26 -7.75
C ASN A 104 0.89 -4.70 -8.54
N LEU A 105 0.51 -5.30 -9.67
CA LEU A 105 -0.56 -4.80 -10.53
C LEU A 105 -1.84 -5.64 -10.45
N ALA A 106 -1.77 -6.96 -10.67
CA ALA A 106 -2.96 -7.80 -10.60
C ALA A 106 -3.54 -7.79 -9.16
N GLY A 107 -2.66 -7.81 -8.14
CA GLY A 107 -3.07 -7.69 -6.74
C GLY A 107 -3.84 -6.40 -6.46
N PHE A 108 -3.28 -5.27 -6.88
CA PHE A 108 -3.97 -3.98 -6.81
C PHE A 108 -5.32 -4.02 -7.53
N PHE A 109 -5.33 -4.46 -8.79
CA PHE A 109 -6.52 -4.43 -9.63
C PHE A 109 -7.67 -5.25 -9.04
N HIS A 110 -7.41 -6.49 -8.64
CA HIS A 110 -8.45 -7.39 -8.15
C HIS A 110 -9.12 -6.87 -6.88
N ILE A 111 -8.34 -6.50 -5.88
CA ILE A 111 -8.91 -6.09 -4.60
C ILE A 111 -9.55 -4.71 -4.68
N THR A 112 -8.97 -3.79 -5.47
CA THR A 112 -9.51 -2.44 -5.65
C THR A 112 -10.85 -2.47 -6.36
N GLN A 113 -10.99 -3.25 -7.45
CA GLN A 113 -12.25 -3.42 -8.15
C GLN A 113 -13.36 -3.92 -7.22
N LEU A 114 -13.08 -4.98 -6.46
CA LEU A 114 -14.05 -5.58 -5.55
C LEU A 114 -14.41 -4.65 -4.37
N ALA A 115 -13.44 -3.95 -3.80
CA ALA A 115 -13.70 -3.00 -2.71
C ALA A 115 -14.51 -1.78 -3.20
N LEU A 116 -14.19 -1.26 -4.39
CA LEU A 116 -14.91 -0.14 -5.01
C LEU A 116 -16.39 -0.44 -5.20
N GLU A 117 -16.78 -1.66 -5.58
CA GLU A 117 -18.19 -2.04 -5.72
C GLU A 117 -18.99 -1.83 -4.42
N HIS A 118 -18.37 -2.05 -3.28
CA HIS A 118 -18.99 -1.83 -1.96
C HIS A 118 -18.91 -0.36 -1.53
N MET A 119 -17.77 0.30 -1.73
CA MET A 119 -17.61 1.72 -1.41
C MET A 119 -18.58 2.59 -2.23
N LEU A 120 -18.84 2.24 -3.49
CA LEU A 120 -19.84 2.92 -4.33
C LEU A 120 -21.27 2.79 -3.80
N LYS A 121 -21.64 1.64 -3.26
CA LYS A 121 -22.96 1.45 -2.61
C LYS A 121 -23.07 2.24 -1.31
N GLN A 122 -21.95 2.42 -0.60
CA GLN A 122 -21.87 3.21 0.63
C GLN A 122 -21.84 4.74 0.34
N ASN A 123 -21.48 5.16 -0.88
CA ASN A 123 -21.10 6.52 -1.25
C ASN A 123 -20.00 7.10 -0.32
N HIS A 124 -19.10 6.26 0.09
CA HIS A 124 -17.99 6.59 1.00
C HIS A 124 -16.87 5.57 0.84
N GLY A 125 -15.63 6.05 0.85
CA GLY A 125 -14.45 5.19 0.86
C GLY A 125 -13.15 5.97 0.71
N HIS A 126 -12.05 5.33 1.10
CA HIS A 126 -10.71 5.85 0.88
C HIS A 126 -9.79 4.72 0.40
N ILE A 127 -9.02 4.96 -0.64
CA ILE A 127 -8.02 4.04 -1.17
C ILE A 127 -6.66 4.69 -1.05
N VAL A 128 -5.70 3.99 -0.45
CA VAL A 128 -4.30 4.43 -0.34
C VAL A 128 -3.40 3.42 -1.04
N GLN A 129 -2.57 3.92 -1.95
CA GLN A 129 -1.53 3.14 -2.62
C GLN A 129 -0.20 3.34 -1.92
N ILE A 130 0.56 2.29 -1.68
CA ILE A 130 1.98 2.41 -1.30
C ILE A 130 2.81 2.26 -2.57
N THR A 131 3.31 3.39 -3.08
CA THR A 131 4.12 3.48 -4.29
C THR A 131 5.63 3.47 -3.95
N THR A 132 6.41 4.35 -4.51
CA THR A 132 7.84 4.59 -4.19
C THR A 132 8.31 5.89 -4.80
N ALA A 133 9.19 6.61 -4.14
CA ALA A 133 9.85 7.81 -4.66
C ALA A 133 10.69 7.53 -5.93
N LEU A 134 11.09 6.27 -6.18
CA LEU A 134 11.81 5.87 -7.39
C LEU A 134 11.01 6.06 -8.70
N VAL A 135 9.70 6.29 -8.62
CA VAL A 135 8.86 6.60 -9.80
C VAL A 135 9.21 7.97 -10.37
N GLU A 136 9.34 8.96 -9.50
CA GLU A 136 9.64 10.34 -9.91
C GLU A 136 11.14 10.61 -9.97
N GLN A 137 11.91 10.07 -9.02
CA GLN A 137 13.35 10.27 -8.92
C GLN A 137 14.10 8.93 -8.84
N PRO A 138 14.43 8.32 -9.98
CA PRO A 138 15.31 7.15 -10.04
C PRO A 138 16.70 7.47 -9.48
N ILE A 139 17.34 6.47 -8.87
CA ILE A 139 18.68 6.63 -8.28
C ILE A 139 19.70 5.91 -9.19
N ALA A 140 20.74 6.63 -9.60
CA ALA A 140 21.87 6.03 -10.31
C ALA A 140 22.51 4.93 -9.45
N GLY A 141 22.74 3.75 -10.03
CA GLY A 141 23.28 2.59 -9.30
C GLY A 141 22.24 1.76 -8.52
N ALA A 142 20.96 2.15 -8.50
CA ALA A 142 19.85 1.37 -7.92
C ALA A 142 18.82 0.99 -9.01
N PRO A 143 19.11 -0.03 -9.85
CA PRO A 143 18.24 -0.41 -10.95
C PRO A 143 16.84 -0.79 -10.45
N SER A 144 15.80 -0.15 -10.99
CA SER A 144 14.42 -0.26 -10.50
C SER A 144 13.37 -0.35 -11.62
N GLY A 145 13.75 -0.83 -12.80
CA GLY A 145 12.90 -0.81 -14.00
C GLY A 145 11.50 -1.41 -13.81
N LEU A 146 11.39 -2.59 -13.20
CA LEU A 146 10.08 -3.21 -12.92
C LEU A 146 9.30 -2.48 -11.81
N ALA A 147 10.00 -1.88 -10.84
CA ALA A 147 9.35 -1.05 -9.84
C ALA A 147 8.81 0.23 -10.48
N GLY A 148 9.58 0.91 -11.32
CA GLY A 148 9.12 2.07 -12.10
C GLY A 148 7.92 1.74 -12.97
N LEU A 149 7.95 0.61 -13.70
CA LEU A 149 6.83 0.16 -14.52
C LEU A 149 5.54 -0.07 -13.71
N THR A 150 5.65 -0.78 -12.60
CA THR A 150 4.45 -1.18 -11.83
C THR A 150 3.98 -0.09 -10.87
N LYS A 151 4.87 0.48 -10.09
CA LYS A 151 4.53 1.54 -9.13
C LYS A 151 4.20 2.87 -9.80
N GLY A 152 4.81 3.16 -10.97
CA GLY A 152 4.42 4.28 -11.82
C GLY A 152 3.00 4.14 -12.35
N GLY A 153 2.59 2.92 -12.71
CA GLY A 153 1.19 2.61 -13.03
C GLY A 153 0.24 2.87 -11.86
N LEU A 154 0.63 2.49 -10.64
CA LEU A 154 -0.17 2.77 -9.43
C LEU A 154 -0.25 4.27 -9.14
N ASP A 155 0.81 5.02 -9.36
CA ASP A 155 0.81 6.48 -9.21
C ASP A 155 -0.14 7.14 -10.22
N ALA A 156 -0.06 6.77 -11.49
CA ALA A 156 -0.94 7.30 -12.53
C ALA A 156 -2.42 6.97 -12.29
N VAL A 157 -2.73 5.71 -11.92
CA VAL A 157 -4.12 5.28 -11.67
C VAL A 157 -4.71 5.91 -10.41
N THR A 158 -3.89 6.32 -9.44
CA THR A 158 -4.33 7.08 -8.25
C THR A 158 -5.09 8.34 -8.68
N ARG A 159 -4.53 9.14 -9.59
CA ARG A 159 -5.17 10.35 -10.11
C ARG A 159 -6.42 10.04 -10.94
N SER A 160 -6.38 8.98 -11.76
CA SER A 160 -7.52 8.57 -12.57
C SER A 160 -8.73 8.18 -11.71
N LEU A 161 -8.52 7.28 -10.74
CA LEU A 161 -9.59 6.83 -9.84
C LEU A 161 -10.09 7.96 -8.91
N ALA A 162 -9.19 8.83 -8.45
CA ALA A 162 -9.57 10.00 -7.67
C ALA A 162 -10.56 10.89 -8.44
N THR A 163 -10.28 11.18 -9.71
CA THR A 163 -11.14 11.99 -10.56
C THR A 163 -12.46 11.27 -10.88
N GLU A 164 -12.40 9.97 -11.17
CA GLU A 164 -13.56 9.15 -11.55
C GLU A 164 -14.58 9.04 -10.40
N TYR A 165 -14.10 8.87 -9.15
CA TYR A 165 -14.97 8.54 -8.02
C TYR A 165 -15.16 9.66 -6.98
N ALA A 166 -14.52 10.83 -7.13
CA ALA A 166 -14.64 11.93 -6.16
C ALA A 166 -16.10 12.31 -5.87
N ARG A 167 -16.94 12.45 -6.90
CA ARG A 167 -18.36 12.80 -6.75
C ARG A 167 -19.21 11.69 -6.12
N ARG A 168 -18.64 10.50 -5.97
CA ARG A 168 -19.25 9.36 -5.31
C ARG A 168 -18.75 9.20 -3.86
N GLY A 169 -18.09 10.24 -3.31
CA GLY A 169 -17.59 10.24 -1.95
C GLY A 169 -16.38 9.33 -1.70
N ILE A 170 -15.67 8.92 -2.76
CA ILE A 170 -14.48 8.06 -2.65
C ILE A 170 -13.24 8.89 -2.95
N ARG A 171 -12.27 8.85 -2.03
CA ARG A 171 -10.95 9.46 -2.21
C ARG A 171 -9.92 8.39 -2.56
N VAL A 172 -8.96 8.75 -3.39
CA VAL A 172 -7.85 7.86 -3.77
C VAL A 172 -6.55 8.65 -3.70
N ASN A 173 -5.60 8.20 -2.88
CA ASN A 173 -4.31 8.84 -2.70
C ASN A 173 -3.19 7.81 -2.71
N ALA A 174 -1.96 8.27 -2.77
CA ALA A 174 -0.76 7.45 -2.64
C ALA A 174 0.19 8.01 -1.57
N VAL A 175 0.96 7.13 -0.99
CA VAL A 175 2.19 7.45 -0.26
C VAL A 175 3.35 6.90 -1.07
N ALA A 176 4.35 7.73 -1.33
CA ALA A 176 5.58 7.36 -2.03
C ALA A 176 6.77 7.31 -1.04
N PRO A 177 7.06 6.14 -0.47
CA PRO A 177 8.20 5.98 0.42
C PRO A 177 9.54 6.11 -0.31
N GLY A 178 10.54 6.65 0.39
CA GLY A 178 11.93 6.34 0.11
C GLY A 178 12.28 4.93 0.60
N ILE A 179 13.51 4.73 1.06
CA ILE A 179 13.96 3.43 1.60
C ILE A 179 13.67 3.39 3.09
N ILE A 180 12.80 2.47 3.50
CA ILE A 180 12.30 2.34 4.88
C ILE A 180 12.94 1.13 5.56
N LYS A 181 13.35 1.26 6.82
CA LYS A 181 13.87 0.15 7.63
C LYS A 181 12.80 -0.92 7.83
N THR A 182 12.91 -1.99 7.08
CA THR A 182 12.01 -3.14 7.10
C THR A 182 12.82 -4.41 6.85
N PRO A 183 12.26 -5.61 7.07
CA PRO A 183 12.93 -6.87 6.72
C PRO A 183 13.30 -7.01 5.23
N MET A 184 12.83 -6.13 4.35
CA MET A 184 13.23 -6.08 2.94
C MET A 184 14.69 -5.65 2.78
N HIS A 185 15.24 -4.88 3.72
CA HIS A 185 16.59 -4.34 3.67
C HIS A 185 17.45 -4.94 4.77
N ALA A 186 18.47 -5.73 4.37
CA ALA A 186 19.37 -6.37 5.32
C ALA A 186 20.22 -5.31 6.06
N ALA A 187 20.42 -5.49 7.36
CA ALA A 187 21.16 -4.56 8.22
C ALA A 187 22.53 -4.10 7.67
N PRO A 188 23.36 -4.96 7.06
CA PRO A 188 24.63 -4.53 6.49
C PRO A 188 24.54 -3.52 5.35
N THR A 189 23.36 -3.35 4.72
CA THR A 189 23.14 -2.38 3.64
C THR A 189 22.66 -1.02 4.12
N HIS A 190 22.32 -0.87 5.41
CA HIS A 190 21.65 0.32 5.93
C HIS A 190 22.49 1.59 5.79
N GLU A 191 23.80 1.53 5.99
CA GLU A 191 24.69 2.68 5.85
C GLU A 191 24.65 3.21 4.40
N PHE A 192 24.83 2.35 3.42
CA PHE A 192 24.74 2.69 2.01
C PHE A 192 23.36 3.27 1.67
N LEU A 193 22.28 2.59 2.10
CA LEU A 193 20.91 2.99 1.82
C LEU A 193 20.54 4.34 2.48
N SER A 194 21.10 4.63 3.66
CA SER A 194 20.93 5.91 4.34
C SER A 194 21.49 7.08 3.51
N GLY A 195 22.66 6.89 2.90
CA GLY A 195 23.32 7.88 2.06
C GLY A 195 22.58 8.20 0.76
N LEU A 196 21.54 7.43 0.40
CA LEU A 196 20.72 7.69 -0.78
C LEU A 196 19.66 8.79 -0.55
N HIS A 197 19.44 9.19 0.70
CA HIS A 197 18.47 10.23 1.05
C HIS A 197 19.18 11.53 1.46
N PRO A 198 18.68 12.70 1.04
CA PRO A 198 19.20 14.00 1.51
C PRO A 198 19.22 14.13 3.04
N LEU A 199 18.27 13.57 3.78
CA LEU A 199 18.28 13.53 5.24
C LEU A 199 19.35 12.60 5.86
N GLY A 200 20.12 11.86 5.06
CA GLY A 200 21.22 11.00 5.50
C GLY A 200 20.80 9.79 6.33
N ARG A 201 19.55 9.38 6.28
CA ARG A 201 19.01 8.20 6.97
C ARG A 201 17.93 7.51 6.18
N MET A 202 17.72 6.24 6.48
CA MET A 202 16.50 5.53 6.05
C MET A 202 15.29 6.06 6.83
N GLY A 203 14.10 5.95 6.23
CA GLY A 203 12.85 6.20 6.93
C GLY A 203 12.50 5.06 7.90
N GLU A 204 11.65 5.38 8.88
CA GLU A 204 11.08 4.41 9.81
C GLU A 204 9.64 4.06 9.39
N VAL A 205 9.18 2.87 9.77
CA VAL A 205 7.80 2.41 9.45
C VAL A 205 6.74 3.39 9.97
N GLY A 206 6.95 3.94 11.17
CA GLY A 206 6.03 4.91 11.78
C GLY A 206 5.80 6.15 10.93
N GLU A 207 6.81 6.64 10.21
CA GLU A 207 6.68 7.82 9.35
C GLU A 207 5.74 7.55 8.15
N ILE A 208 5.72 6.32 7.64
CA ILE A 208 4.76 5.91 6.60
C ILE A 208 3.35 5.74 7.18
N VAL A 209 3.24 5.18 8.40
CA VAL A 209 1.96 5.06 9.11
C VAL A 209 1.34 6.42 9.34
N ASP A 210 2.11 7.40 9.81
CA ASP A 210 1.65 8.78 10.04
C ASP A 210 1.12 9.42 8.74
N ALA A 211 1.81 9.23 7.62
CA ALA A 211 1.38 9.71 6.31
C ALA A 211 0.07 9.08 5.85
N VAL A 212 -0.09 7.76 5.99
CA VAL A 212 -1.33 7.04 5.67
C VAL A 212 -2.49 7.55 6.52
N LEU A 213 -2.29 7.69 7.84
CA LEU A 213 -3.31 8.20 8.75
C LEU A 213 -3.59 9.69 8.57
N TYR A 214 -2.62 10.49 8.13
CA TYR A 214 -2.87 11.85 7.68
C TYR A 214 -3.84 11.88 6.50
N LEU A 215 -3.55 11.13 5.43
CA LEU A 215 -4.41 11.05 4.25
C LEU A 215 -5.81 10.50 4.59
N GLU A 216 -5.90 9.59 5.56
CA GLU A 216 -7.18 9.08 6.06
C GLU A 216 -8.06 10.21 6.62
N ARG A 217 -7.47 11.10 7.41
CA ARG A 217 -8.16 12.21 8.07
C ARG A 217 -8.38 13.43 7.17
N ALA A 218 -7.54 13.59 6.14
CA ALA A 218 -7.54 14.75 5.25
C ALA A 218 -8.67 14.68 4.22
N GLY A 219 -9.89 14.95 4.63
CA GLY A 219 -11.11 14.79 3.84
C GLY A 219 -11.18 15.61 2.54
N PHE A 220 -10.32 16.61 2.34
CA PHE A 220 -10.25 17.43 1.13
C PHE A 220 -9.04 17.10 0.24
N VAL A 221 -8.34 15.99 0.54
CA VAL A 221 -7.19 15.49 -0.24
C VAL A 221 -7.61 14.25 -1.03
N THR A 222 -7.50 14.31 -2.36
CA THR A 222 -7.69 13.18 -3.27
C THR A 222 -6.86 13.38 -4.53
N GLY A 223 -6.32 12.31 -5.11
CA GLY A 223 -5.42 12.35 -6.25
C GLY A 223 -3.98 12.73 -5.91
N GLU A 224 -3.65 12.82 -4.62
CA GLU A 224 -2.34 13.24 -4.12
C GLU A 224 -1.41 12.04 -3.96
N THR A 225 -0.13 12.27 -4.25
CA THR A 225 0.98 11.36 -3.90
C THR A 225 1.87 12.04 -2.87
N LEU A 226 1.74 11.63 -1.61
CA LEU A 226 2.52 12.18 -0.51
C LEU A 226 3.88 11.49 -0.40
N HIS A 227 4.96 12.24 -0.64
CA HIS A 227 6.32 11.74 -0.52
C HIS A 227 6.77 11.68 0.94
N VAL A 228 7.26 10.50 1.35
CA VAL A 228 7.87 10.25 2.67
C VAL A 228 9.21 9.56 2.41
N ASP A 229 10.18 10.31 1.93
CA ASP A 229 11.36 9.79 1.26
C ASP A 229 12.67 10.49 1.65
N GLY A 230 12.64 11.28 2.74
CA GLY A 230 13.82 11.99 3.20
C GLY A 230 14.39 13.01 2.21
N GLY A 231 13.54 13.51 1.29
CA GLY A 231 13.91 14.50 0.28
C GLY A 231 14.40 13.89 -1.04
N GLN A 232 14.33 12.57 -1.23
CA GLN A 232 14.82 11.88 -2.43
C GLN A 232 14.20 12.47 -3.72
N HIS A 233 12.87 12.66 -3.75
CA HIS A 233 12.17 13.16 -4.95
C HIS A 233 12.49 14.61 -5.28
N ALA A 234 12.91 15.41 -4.30
CA ALA A 234 13.27 16.82 -4.50
C ALA A 234 14.60 17.02 -5.26
N GLY A 235 15.30 15.93 -5.54
CA GLY A 235 16.59 15.95 -6.21
C GLY A 235 17.79 15.96 -5.25
N ARG A 236 18.98 15.75 -5.81
CA ARG A 236 20.27 15.80 -5.12
C ARG A 236 21.03 17.05 -5.51
#